data_d0abc97de38c5b82762cb522b36dae7a
#
_entry.id   d0abc97de38c5b82762cb522b36dae7a
#
_cell.length_a   1.000
_cell.length_b   1.000
_cell.length_c   1.000
_cell.angle_alpha   90.00
_cell.angle_beta   90.00
_cell.angle_gamma   90.00
#
_symmetry.space_group_name_H-M   'P 1'
#
loop_
_entity.id
_entity.type
_entity.pdbx_description
1 polymer ?
#
loop_
_entity_poly.entity_id
_entity_poly.type
_entity_poly.pdbx_seq_one_letter_code
_entity_poly.pdbx_strand_id
1 'polypeptide(L)'
;MSRLLLVAPFLLLHAAAQAPEDSRPPLFFREDWKEIAAAAPVTQEHVANPALLIGLYGPGKEGVRKSHHDTPKDDPYYIWLGSCPANCAIALRSKDAFVDLTGLAKVRWRTKQTGFRSLRLMVKLANGTWLVSDYAEGPTVDWHESEFAIAGIRWRRMNIETIIEGAWVEKPDLSKVDEIGWTELAPGGNTPASSRVDWIEVYGKPVKR
;
A
#
# COMPACT_ATOMS: atom_id res chain seq x y z
N MET A 1 13.06 -14.40 80.70
CA MET A 1 13.81 -14.02 79.49
C MET A 1 12.97 -14.36 78.31
N SER A 2 12.16 -13.35 77.87
CA SER A 2 11.26 -13.51 76.68
C SER A 2 12.00 -13.04 75.43
N ARG A 3 12.10 -13.93 74.43
CA ARG A 3 12.63 -13.60 73.10
C ARG A 3 11.48 -13.18 72.19
N LEU A 4 11.51 -11.91 71.79
CA LEU A 4 10.61 -11.34 70.77
C LEU A 4 11.13 -11.77 69.39
N LEU A 5 10.36 -12.53 68.61
CA LEU A 5 10.63 -12.81 67.18
C LEU A 5 10.01 -11.71 66.35
N LEU A 6 10.85 -10.92 65.67
CA LEU A 6 10.41 -9.96 64.64
C LEU A 6 10.23 -10.75 63.34
N VAL A 7 8.97 -10.78 62.87
CA VAL A 7 8.63 -11.27 61.54
C VAL A 7 8.56 -10.06 60.59
N ALA A 8 9.51 -9.97 59.67
CA ALA A 8 9.49 -8.95 58.61
C ALA A 8 8.55 -9.39 57.48
N PRO A 9 7.65 -8.53 57.00
CA PRO A 9 6.81 -8.88 55.85
C PRO A 9 7.62 -8.73 54.55
N PHE A 10 7.73 -9.80 53.80
CA PHE A 10 8.26 -9.83 52.44
C PHE A 10 7.17 -9.26 51.52
N LEU A 11 7.33 -8.02 51.06
CA LEU A 11 6.53 -7.44 49.99
C LEU A 11 7.00 -8.03 48.64
N LEU A 12 6.26 -8.98 48.10
CA LEU A 12 6.41 -9.45 46.72
C LEU A 12 5.89 -8.34 45.77
N LEU A 13 6.81 -7.57 45.21
CA LEU A 13 6.49 -6.74 44.03
C LEU A 13 6.16 -7.67 42.85
N HIS A 14 4.90 -7.81 42.53
CA HIS A 14 4.49 -8.38 41.25
C HIS A 14 4.77 -7.34 40.16
N ALA A 15 5.85 -7.50 39.41
CA ALA A 15 6.03 -6.84 38.14
C ALA A 15 4.97 -7.41 37.19
N ALA A 16 3.91 -6.65 36.95
CA ALA A 16 2.99 -6.96 35.88
C ALA A 16 3.76 -6.86 34.58
N ALA A 17 4.08 -7.99 33.98
CA ALA A 17 4.57 -8.06 32.60
C ALA A 17 3.45 -7.49 31.74
N GLN A 18 3.64 -6.26 31.21
CA GLN A 18 2.81 -5.73 30.16
C GLN A 18 2.93 -6.69 28.96
N ALA A 19 1.83 -7.35 28.64
CA ALA A 19 1.72 -8.08 27.37
C ALA A 19 2.07 -7.12 26.24
N PRO A 20 2.80 -7.54 25.20
CA PRO A 20 3.07 -6.69 24.04
C PRO A 20 1.73 -6.21 23.53
N GLU A 21 1.59 -4.88 23.40
CA GLU A 21 0.43 -4.26 22.74
C GLU A 21 0.43 -4.74 21.29
N ASP A 22 -0.26 -5.85 21.04
CA ASP A 22 -0.63 -6.32 19.71
C ASP A 22 -1.81 -5.46 19.22
N SER A 23 -1.62 -4.15 19.31
CA SER A 23 -2.58 -3.17 18.88
C SER A 23 -2.62 -3.18 17.36
N ARG A 24 -3.82 -3.31 16.79
CA ARG A 24 -4.03 -3.13 15.35
C ARG A 24 -3.40 -1.82 14.91
N PRO A 25 -2.56 -1.83 13.86
CA PRO A 25 -1.89 -0.60 13.43
C PRO A 25 -2.93 0.45 13.00
N PRO A 26 -2.68 1.74 13.26
CA PRO A 26 -3.57 2.82 12.85
C PRO A 26 -3.64 2.94 11.33
N LEU A 27 -4.68 3.62 10.85
CA LEU A 27 -4.71 4.08 9.47
C LEU A 27 -3.56 5.08 9.28
N PHE A 28 -2.61 4.71 8.40
CA PHE A 28 -1.47 5.57 8.07
C PHE A 28 -1.85 6.60 7.02
N PHE A 29 -2.50 6.17 5.95
CA PHE A 29 -3.17 7.08 5.01
C PHE A 29 -4.33 6.40 4.27
N ARG A 30 -5.21 7.25 3.73
CA ARG A 30 -6.20 6.93 2.72
C ARG A 30 -6.07 7.92 1.57
N GLU A 31 -6.25 7.45 0.32
CA GLU A 31 -6.35 8.26 -0.88
C GLU A 31 -7.61 7.87 -1.66
N ASP A 32 -8.45 8.85 -1.99
CA ASP A 32 -9.73 8.69 -2.67
C ASP A 32 -9.80 9.42 -4.04
N TRP A 33 -8.74 10.11 -4.42
CA TRP A 33 -8.65 10.99 -5.59
C TRP A 33 -9.65 12.16 -5.59
N LYS A 34 -9.19 13.32 -6.03
CA LYS A 34 -10.09 14.49 -6.14
C LYS A 34 -11.12 14.29 -7.22
N GLU A 35 -12.32 14.81 -6.98
CA GLU A 35 -13.42 14.89 -7.93
C GLU A 35 -13.21 16.01 -8.96
N ILE A 36 -12.15 15.90 -9.77
CA ILE A 36 -11.80 16.82 -10.84
C ILE A 36 -11.64 16.07 -12.15
N ALA A 37 -11.59 16.79 -13.27
CA ALA A 37 -11.57 16.23 -14.61
C ALA A 37 -10.54 15.11 -14.80
N ALA A 38 -10.85 14.17 -15.70
CA ALA A 38 -9.94 13.12 -16.14
C ALA A 38 -8.66 13.72 -16.77
N ALA A 39 -7.51 13.10 -16.52
CA ALA A 39 -6.22 13.51 -17.06
C ALA A 39 -5.27 12.34 -17.26
N ALA A 40 -4.37 12.47 -18.23
CA ALA A 40 -3.23 11.59 -18.45
C ALA A 40 -2.01 12.45 -18.85
N PRO A 41 -0.88 12.31 -18.12
CA PRO A 41 -0.76 11.52 -16.90
C PRO A 41 -1.54 12.11 -15.74
N VAL A 42 -1.83 11.28 -14.73
CA VAL A 42 -2.29 11.78 -13.43
C VAL A 42 -1.17 12.61 -12.78
N THR A 43 -1.55 13.68 -12.08
CA THR A 43 -0.60 14.60 -11.43
C THR A 43 -0.89 14.77 -9.94
N GLN A 44 -0.04 15.50 -9.24
CA GLN A 44 -0.24 15.83 -7.83
C GLN A 44 -1.58 16.57 -7.56
N GLU A 45 -2.12 17.28 -8.54
CA GLU A 45 -3.39 18.00 -8.42
C GLU A 45 -4.58 17.07 -8.21
N HIS A 46 -4.46 15.80 -8.65
CA HIS A 46 -5.51 14.78 -8.55
C HIS A 46 -5.51 14.04 -7.21
N VAL A 47 -4.47 14.22 -6.40
CA VAL A 47 -4.35 13.60 -5.07
C VAL A 47 -5.24 14.36 -4.08
N ALA A 48 -6.18 13.66 -3.44
CA ALA A 48 -7.12 14.26 -2.49
C ALA A 48 -6.45 14.49 -1.13
N ASN A 49 -5.61 13.56 -0.68
CA ASN A 49 -4.92 13.67 0.60
C ASN A 49 -3.70 14.59 0.48
N PRO A 50 -3.72 15.80 1.09
CA PRO A 50 -2.64 16.77 0.97
C PRO A 50 -1.32 16.35 1.62
N ALA A 51 -1.34 15.32 2.48
CA ALA A 51 -0.14 14.76 3.10
C ALA A 51 0.62 13.78 2.20
N LEU A 52 0.08 13.47 1.00
CA LEU A 52 0.68 12.52 0.09
C LEU A 52 1.35 13.22 -1.11
N LEU A 53 2.38 12.56 -1.62
CA LEU A 53 2.99 12.82 -2.92
C LEU A 53 2.75 11.63 -3.82
N ILE A 54 2.53 11.89 -5.11
CA ILE A 54 2.36 10.87 -6.14
C ILE A 54 3.64 10.70 -6.95
N GLY A 55 4.02 9.44 -7.23
CA GLY A 55 5.09 9.07 -8.14
C GLY A 55 4.58 8.18 -9.26
N LEU A 56 5.02 8.42 -10.48
CA LEU A 56 4.74 7.61 -11.66
C LEU A 56 6.01 6.99 -12.18
N TYR A 57 5.99 5.72 -12.51
CA TYR A 57 7.18 4.93 -12.81
C TYR A 57 7.01 4.07 -14.05
N GLY A 58 8.15 3.68 -14.62
CA GLY A 58 8.23 2.82 -15.78
C GLY A 58 8.10 3.52 -17.13
N PRO A 59 8.37 2.83 -18.23
CA PRO A 59 8.39 3.39 -19.57
C PRO A 59 7.00 3.83 -20.06
N GLY A 60 5.92 3.30 -19.47
CA GLY A 60 4.54 3.65 -19.80
C GLY A 60 3.91 4.71 -18.89
N LYS A 61 4.65 5.33 -17.99
CA LYS A 61 4.14 6.19 -16.91
C LYS A 61 3.24 7.35 -17.36
N GLU A 62 3.49 7.91 -18.54
CA GLU A 62 2.68 8.99 -19.11
C GLU A 62 1.26 8.55 -19.46
N GLY A 63 1.01 7.25 -19.52
CA GLY A 63 -0.30 6.66 -19.74
C GLY A 63 -1.09 6.40 -18.44
N VAL A 64 -0.52 6.61 -17.25
CA VAL A 64 -1.29 6.45 -16.01
C VAL A 64 -2.35 7.52 -15.94
N ARG A 65 -3.62 7.11 -15.97
CA ARG A 65 -4.74 8.02 -16.14
C ARG A 65 -5.59 8.12 -14.87
N LYS A 66 -5.94 9.34 -14.51
CA LYS A 66 -7.08 9.61 -13.64
C LYS A 66 -8.34 9.61 -14.50
N SER A 67 -9.37 8.87 -14.11
CA SER A 67 -10.59 8.71 -14.89
C SER A 67 -11.86 8.74 -14.04
N HIS A 68 -13.00 8.93 -14.71
CA HIS A 68 -14.35 8.93 -14.16
C HIS A 68 -15.31 8.91 -15.35
N HIS A 69 -16.50 8.38 -15.17
CA HIS A 69 -17.58 8.44 -16.17
C HIS A 69 -18.81 9.09 -15.57
N ASP A 70 -19.51 9.89 -16.33
CA ASP A 70 -20.77 10.54 -15.91
C ASP A 70 -21.93 9.55 -15.79
N THR A 71 -21.76 8.37 -16.38
CA THR A 71 -22.76 7.30 -16.35
C THR A 71 -22.04 5.94 -16.10
N PRO A 72 -22.44 5.18 -15.05
CA PRO A 72 -23.48 5.51 -14.07
C PRO A 72 -23.10 6.69 -13.16
N LYS A 73 -24.08 7.33 -12.53
CA LYS A 73 -23.86 8.53 -11.66
C LYS A 73 -22.96 8.28 -10.45
N ASP A 74 -22.84 7.04 -10.06
CA ASP A 74 -22.02 6.57 -8.92
C ASP A 74 -20.68 5.96 -9.36
N ASP A 75 -20.27 6.17 -10.64
CA ASP A 75 -18.93 5.79 -11.08
C ASP A 75 -17.89 6.58 -10.27
N PRO A 76 -16.96 5.90 -9.58
CA PRO A 76 -15.99 6.61 -8.75
C PRO A 76 -14.95 7.35 -9.58
N TYR A 77 -14.20 8.24 -8.94
CA TYR A 77 -12.96 8.77 -9.49
C TYR A 77 -11.83 7.77 -9.20
N TYR A 78 -11.15 7.30 -10.21
CA TYR A 78 -10.18 6.21 -10.08
C TYR A 78 -8.92 6.43 -10.91
N ILE A 79 -7.87 5.71 -10.57
CA ILE A 79 -6.68 5.59 -11.40
C ILE A 79 -6.80 4.35 -12.28
N TRP A 80 -6.53 4.52 -13.57
CA TRP A 80 -6.57 3.48 -14.58
C TRP A 80 -5.22 3.30 -15.26
N LEU A 81 -4.76 2.05 -15.35
CA LEU A 81 -3.51 1.71 -16.01
C LEU A 81 -3.67 1.32 -17.49
N GLY A 82 -4.92 1.30 -17.99
CA GLY A 82 -5.24 0.80 -19.33
C GLY A 82 -4.64 1.59 -20.49
N SER A 83 -4.37 2.88 -20.32
CA SER A 83 -3.74 3.71 -21.36
C SER A 83 -2.20 3.70 -21.33
N CYS A 84 -1.56 2.93 -20.44
CA CYS A 84 -0.11 2.80 -20.43
C CYS A 84 0.39 2.08 -21.70
N PRO A 85 1.20 2.72 -22.55
CA PRO A 85 1.71 2.10 -23.78
C PRO A 85 2.75 1.02 -23.51
N ALA A 86 3.35 1.03 -22.33
CA ALA A 86 4.31 0.05 -21.84
C ALA A 86 4.05 -0.18 -20.33
N ASN A 87 4.87 -1.02 -19.67
CA ASN A 87 4.73 -1.24 -18.24
C ASN A 87 4.77 0.09 -17.48
N CYS A 88 3.85 0.24 -16.55
CA CYS A 88 3.73 1.43 -15.72
C CYS A 88 3.38 1.08 -14.27
N ALA A 89 3.67 1.99 -13.37
CA ALA A 89 3.33 1.88 -11.97
C ALA A 89 3.05 3.26 -11.38
N ILE A 90 2.30 3.28 -10.30
CA ILE A 90 2.03 4.47 -9.51
C ILE A 90 2.28 4.17 -8.04
N ALA A 91 2.83 5.12 -7.30
CA ALA A 91 2.99 5.00 -5.86
C ALA A 91 2.67 6.32 -5.15
N LEU A 92 2.33 6.17 -3.88
CA LEU A 92 2.03 7.25 -2.95
C LEU A 92 3.07 7.26 -1.83
N ARG A 93 3.51 8.45 -1.45
CA ARG A 93 4.49 8.69 -0.41
C ARG A 93 3.95 9.69 0.59
N SER A 94 4.02 9.38 1.89
CA SER A 94 3.78 10.39 2.91
C SER A 94 4.91 11.43 2.93
N LYS A 95 4.55 12.70 3.03
CA LYS A 95 5.52 13.82 3.13
C LYS A 95 6.36 13.74 4.39
N ASP A 96 5.77 13.27 5.49
CA ASP A 96 6.31 13.50 6.84
C ASP A 96 6.90 12.25 7.47
N ALA A 97 6.51 11.06 7.03
CA ALA A 97 6.88 9.81 7.67
C ALA A 97 7.12 8.65 6.69
N PHE A 98 7.97 7.71 7.09
CA PHE A 98 7.91 6.34 6.61
C PHE A 98 6.78 5.59 7.30
N VAL A 99 6.45 4.40 6.82
CA VAL A 99 5.54 3.50 7.51
C VAL A 99 6.22 2.18 7.83
N ASP A 100 6.00 1.69 9.06
CA ASP A 100 6.31 0.33 9.47
C ASP A 100 5.13 -0.58 9.06
N LEU A 101 5.41 -1.48 8.12
CA LEU A 101 4.47 -2.47 7.60
C LEU A 101 4.71 -3.86 8.20
N THR A 102 5.36 -3.98 9.34
CA THR A 102 5.53 -5.24 10.06
C THR A 102 4.29 -5.61 10.90
N GLY A 103 4.29 -6.81 11.46
CA GLY A 103 3.24 -7.29 12.35
C GLY A 103 1.86 -7.37 11.68
N LEU A 104 0.87 -6.69 12.23
CA LEU A 104 -0.53 -6.71 11.75
C LEU A 104 -0.84 -5.64 10.69
N ALA A 105 0.18 -5.08 10.05
CA ALA A 105 -0.02 -4.12 8.98
C ALA A 105 -0.80 -4.74 7.81
N LYS A 106 -1.65 -3.91 7.20
CA LYS A 106 -2.52 -4.33 6.10
C LYS A 106 -2.75 -3.21 5.10
N VAL A 107 -3.19 -3.60 3.92
CA VAL A 107 -3.71 -2.71 2.90
C VAL A 107 -5.16 -3.09 2.60
N ARG A 108 -5.97 -2.08 2.35
CA ARG A 108 -7.30 -2.21 1.75
C ARG A 108 -7.36 -1.35 0.51
N TRP A 109 -8.03 -1.82 -0.48
CA TRP A 109 -8.34 -1.03 -1.68
C TRP A 109 -9.68 -1.42 -2.28
N ARG A 110 -10.23 -0.53 -3.08
CA ARG A 110 -11.37 -0.83 -3.93
C ARG A 110 -10.92 -0.78 -5.38
N THR A 111 -11.05 -1.91 -6.06
CA THR A 111 -10.50 -2.10 -7.40
C THR A 111 -11.53 -2.68 -8.36
N LYS A 112 -11.26 -2.56 -9.66
CA LYS A 112 -12.00 -3.22 -10.72
C LYS A 112 -11.06 -3.54 -11.86
N GLN A 113 -10.98 -4.81 -12.24
CA GLN A 113 -10.24 -5.30 -13.40
C GLN A 113 -10.95 -6.52 -13.98
N THR A 114 -10.71 -6.82 -15.26
CA THR A 114 -11.33 -7.96 -15.94
C THR A 114 -10.30 -8.77 -16.73
N GLY A 115 -10.71 -9.91 -17.27
CA GLY A 115 -9.84 -10.75 -18.07
C GLY A 115 -8.67 -11.34 -17.29
N PHE A 116 -7.48 -11.23 -17.81
CA PHE A 116 -6.25 -11.80 -17.22
C PHE A 116 -5.41 -10.77 -16.45
N ARG A 117 -5.96 -9.60 -16.20
CA ARG A 117 -5.26 -8.54 -15.48
C ARG A 117 -5.19 -8.84 -13.99
N SER A 118 -4.04 -8.57 -13.40
CA SER A 118 -3.80 -8.77 -11.96
C SER A 118 -3.06 -7.56 -11.41
N LEU A 119 -3.65 -6.95 -10.41
CA LEU A 119 -3.04 -5.82 -9.71
C LEU A 119 -2.10 -6.32 -8.61
N ARG A 120 -0.89 -5.82 -8.60
CA ARG A 120 0.17 -6.19 -7.65
C ARG A 120 0.52 -5.00 -6.77
N LEU A 121 0.60 -5.23 -5.48
CA LEU A 121 1.12 -4.25 -4.53
C LEU A 121 2.63 -4.08 -4.75
N MET A 122 3.12 -2.86 -4.66
CA MET A 122 4.54 -2.56 -4.65
C MET A 122 4.90 -1.61 -3.52
N VAL A 123 6.12 -1.73 -3.03
CA VAL A 123 6.65 -0.87 -1.97
C VAL A 123 8.08 -0.46 -2.28
N LYS A 124 8.44 0.75 -1.83
CA LYS A 124 9.82 1.23 -1.81
C LYS A 124 10.30 1.27 -0.38
N LEU A 125 11.40 0.61 -0.10
CA LEU A 125 12.05 0.67 1.20
C LEU A 125 12.81 2.00 1.37
N ALA A 126 13.10 2.39 2.61
CA ALA A 126 13.86 3.61 2.90
C ALA A 126 15.26 3.63 2.27
N ASN A 127 15.85 2.47 1.98
CA ASN A 127 17.13 2.35 1.27
C ASN A 127 17.01 2.47 -0.26
N GLY A 128 15.83 2.76 -0.78
CA GLY A 128 15.56 2.91 -2.23
C GLY A 128 15.23 1.61 -2.96
N THR A 129 15.29 0.44 -2.30
CA THR A 129 14.93 -0.84 -2.94
C THR A 129 13.43 -0.91 -3.20
N TRP A 130 13.07 -1.24 -4.45
CA TRP A 130 11.69 -1.53 -4.82
C TRP A 130 11.39 -3.02 -4.75
N LEU A 131 10.22 -3.32 -4.20
CA LEU A 131 9.68 -4.67 -4.09
C LEU A 131 8.28 -4.73 -4.68
N VAL A 132 7.93 -5.88 -5.25
CA VAL A 132 6.57 -6.18 -5.72
C VAL A 132 6.09 -7.47 -5.06
N SER A 133 4.81 -7.50 -4.68
CA SER A 133 4.17 -8.62 -4.00
C SER A 133 3.98 -9.82 -4.93
N ASP A 134 3.93 -11.04 -4.36
CA ASP A 134 3.32 -12.20 -5.02
C ASP A 134 1.79 -12.18 -4.89
N TYR A 135 1.25 -11.42 -3.94
CA TYR A 135 -0.19 -11.15 -3.89
C TYR A 135 -0.62 -10.44 -5.18
N ALA A 136 -1.63 -10.98 -5.82
CA ALA A 136 -2.18 -10.47 -7.05
C ALA A 136 -3.71 -10.41 -6.95
N GLU A 137 -4.26 -9.20 -6.96
CA GLU A 137 -5.70 -9.00 -7.07
C GLU A 137 -6.14 -9.37 -8.48
N GLY A 138 -6.93 -10.43 -8.58
CA GLY A 138 -7.42 -10.97 -9.85
C GLY A 138 -8.65 -10.25 -10.39
N PRO A 139 -9.27 -10.77 -11.48
CA PRO A 139 -10.42 -10.15 -12.09
C PRO A 139 -11.63 -10.12 -11.15
N THR A 140 -12.38 -9.03 -11.24
CA THR A 140 -13.62 -8.80 -10.51
C THR A 140 -14.74 -8.47 -11.52
N VAL A 141 -15.99 -8.86 -11.23
CA VAL A 141 -17.13 -8.53 -12.10
C VAL A 141 -17.44 -7.04 -12.01
N ASP A 142 -17.31 -6.49 -10.81
CA ASP A 142 -17.56 -5.07 -10.52
C ASP A 142 -16.54 -4.54 -9.50
N TRP A 143 -16.75 -3.33 -9.02
CA TRP A 143 -15.97 -2.75 -7.96
C TRP A 143 -15.96 -3.65 -6.73
N HIS A 144 -14.77 -4.01 -6.27
CA HIS A 144 -14.55 -4.94 -5.17
C HIS A 144 -13.60 -4.35 -4.13
N GLU A 145 -13.95 -4.51 -2.87
CA GLU A 145 -13.09 -4.14 -1.75
C GLU A 145 -12.33 -5.37 -1.26
N SER A 146 -11.03 -5.25 -1.23
CA SER A 146 -10.14 -6.30 -0.71
C SER A 146 -9.34 -5.77 0.47
N GLU A 147 -9.11 -6.65 1.43
CA GLU A 147 -8.20 -6.41 2.55
C GLU A 147 -7.20 -7.56 2.62
N PHE A 148 -5.92 -7.26 2.75
CA PHE A 148 -4.89 -8.27 2.86
C PHE A 148 -3.77 -7.87 3.82
N ALA A 149 -3.30 -8.84 4.59
CA ALA A 149 -2.23 -8.67 5.55
C ALA A 149 -0.86 -8.65 4.85
N ILE A 150 -0.03 -7.68 5.19
CA ILE A 150 1.33 -7.56 4.62
C ILE A 150 2.23 -8.73 5.04
N ALA A 151 2.07 -9.24 6.26
CA ALA A 151 2.88 -10.35 6.79
C ALA A 151 2.76 -11.65 5.97
N GLY A 152 1.65 -11.85 5.22
CA GLY A 152 1.44 -13.01 4.36
C GLY A 152 2.05 -12.89 2.96
N ILE A 153 2.59 -11.73 2.60
CA ILE A 153 3.09 -11.45 1.26
C ILE A 153 4.54 -11.90 1.12
N ARG A 154 4.84 -12.61 0.04
CA ARG A 154 6.19 -12.84 -0.42
C ARG A 154 6.57 -11.76 -1.44
N TRP A 155 7.84 -11.36 -1.42
CA TRP A 155 8.29 -10.22 -2.19
C TRP A 155 9.35 -10.59 -3.21
N ARG A 156 9.30 -9.93 -4.37
CA ARG A 156 10.37 -9.93 -5.36
C ARG A 156 10.98 -8.54 -5.47
N ARG A 157 12.27 -8.46 -5.77
CA ARG A 157 12.86 -7.19 -6.23
C ARG A 157 12.12 -6.73 -7.48
N MET A 158 12.01 -5.42 -7.64
CA MET A 158 11.46 -4.83 -8.86
C MET A 158 12.43 -3.79 -9.41
N ASN A 159 12.66 -3.86 -10.72
CA ASN A 159 13.31 -2.78 -11.42
C ASN A 159 12.27 -1.70 -11.73
N ILE A 160 12.40 -0.53 -11.08
CA ILE A 160 11.42 0.55 -11.18
C ILE A 160 11.45 1.27 -12.53
N GLU A 161 12.57 1.24 -13.24
CA GLU A 161 12.71 1.88 -14.54
C GLU A 161 11.97 1.09 -15.65
N THR A 162 11.91 -0.23 -15.51
CA THR A 162 11.30 -1.11 -16.51
C THR A 162 10.00 -1.76 -16.05
N ILE A 163 9.70 -1.67 -14.75
CA ILE A 163 8.57 -2.36 -14.09
C ILE A 163 8.60 -3.86 -14.38
N ILE A 164 9.74 -4.47 -14.06
CA ILE A 164 9.95 -5.91 -14.23
C ILE A 164 10.37 -6.51 -12.88
N GLU A 165 9.71 -7.60 -12.52
CA GLU A 165 10.04 -8.35 -11.32
C GLU A 165 11.35 -9.15 -11.49
N GLY A 166 12.11 -9.24 -10.40
CA GLY A 166 13.37 -9.96 -10.34
C GLY A 166 13.36 -11.09 -9.32
N ALA A 167 14.51 -11.29 -8.65
CA ALA A 167 14.69 -12.35 -7.67
C ALA A 167 13.81 -12.18 -6.43
N TRP A 168 13.47 -13.30 -5.80
CA TRP A 168 12.80 -13.34 -4.50
C TRP A 168 13.65 -12.69 -3.41
N VAL A 169 12.98 -12.05 -2.46
CA VAL A 169 13.58 -11.52 -1.22
C VAL A 169 12.92 -12.23 -0.05
N GLU A 170 13.66 -13.10 0.62
CA GLU A 170 13.08 -13.97 1.65
C GLU A 170 12.59 -13.21 2.89
N LYS A 171 13.31 -12.20 3.35
CA LYS A 171 13.00 -11.43 4.56
C LYS A 171 13.27 -9.95 4.34
N PRO A 172 12.41 -9.25 3.60
CA PRO A 172 12.58 -7.82 3.43
C PRO A 172 12.33 -7.09 4.77
N ASP A 173 13.14 -6.09 5.05
CA ASP A 173 12.88 -5.20 6.19
C ASP A 173 11.80 -4.19 5.81
N LEU A 174 10.57 -4.44 6.24
CA LEU A 174 9.42 -3.58 6.01
C LEU A 174 9.17 -2.58 7.15
N SER A 175 10.09 -2.44 8.09
CA SER A 175 9.96 -1.50 9.22
C SER A 175 10.06 -0.02 8.83
N LYS A 176 10.58 0.27 7.61
CA LYS A 176 10.67 1.61 7.04
C LYS A 176 10.37 1.59 5.54
N VAL A 177 9.10 1.69 5.20
CA VAL A 177 8.63 1.80 3.82
C VAL A 177 8.39 3.26 3.47
N ASP A 178 8.93 3.70 2.33
CA ASP A 178 8.89 5.08 1.83
C ASP A 178 7.68 5.34 0.94
N GLU A 179 7.43 4.43 0.00
CA GLU A 179 6.32 4.53 -0.96
C GLU A 179 5.54 3.23 -1.02
N ILE A 180 4.24 3.36 -1.27
CA ILE A 180 3.33 2.23 -1.46
C ILE A 180 2.52 2.49 -2.71
N GLY A 181 2.43 1.50 -3.57
CA GLY A 181 1.77 1.65 -4.86
C GLY A 181 1.36 0.35 -5.49
N TRP A 182 1.07 0.39 -6.80
CA TRP A 182 0.63 -0.78 -7.54
C TRP A 182 1.04 -0.75 -9.00
N THR A 183 0.99 -1.92 -9.62
CA THR A 183 1.28 -2.15 -11.03
C THR A 183 0.59 -3.42 -11.52
N GLU A 184 0.40 -3.57 -12.83
CA GLU A 184 0.00 -4.83 -13.47
C GLU A 184 1.19 -5.66 -13.96
N LEU A 185 2.42 -5.12 -13.90
CA LEU A 185 3.62 -5.68 -14.54
C LEU A 185 3.45 -5.92 -16.05
N ALA A 186 2.55 -5.20 -16.70
CA ALA A 186 2.19 -5.33 -18.10
C ALA A 186 1.77 -3.99 -18.69
N PRO A 187 1.88 -3.80 -20.04
CA PRO A 187 1.28 -2.66 -20.71
C PRO A 187 -0.24 -2.65 -20.55
N GLY A 188 -0.85 -1.47 -20.51
CA GLY A 188 -2.30 -1.31 -20.40
C GLY A 188 -3.08 -1.84 -21.61
N GLY A 189 -2.53 -1.64 -22.80
CA GLY A 189 -3.10 -2.15 -24.05
C GLY A 189 -4.41 -1.49 -24.49
N ASN A 190 -4.76 -0.33 -23.92
CA ASN A 190 -6.01 0.40 -24.16
C ASN A 190 -7.26 -0.48 -23.99
N THR A 191 -7.21 -1.41 -23.03
CA THR A 191 -8.30 -2.35 -22.77
C THR A 191 -9.05 -2.01 -21.49
N PRO A 192 -10.39 -2.11 -21.48
CA PRO A 192 -11.18 -1.96 -20.26
C PRO A 192 -10.88 -3.05 -19.20
N ALA A 193 -10.15 -4.11 -19.58
CA ALA A 193 -9.72 -5.15 -18.65
C ALA A 193 -8.67 -4.67 -17.64
N SER A 194 -7.91 -3.62 -17.95
CA SER A 194 -6.87 -3.09 -17.07
C SER A 194 -7.43 -2.54 -15.77
N SER A 195 -6.61 -2.64 -14.73
CA SER A 195 -6.98 -2.33 -13.35
C SER A 195 -7.34 -0.87 -13.17
N ARG A 196 -8.39 -0.69 -12.37
CA ARG A 196 -8.84 0.59 -11.81
C ARG A 196 -8.72 0.53 -10.30
N VAL A 197 -8.24 1.59 -9.70
CA VAL A 197 -8.16 1.74 -8.25
C VAL A 197 -8.93 2.99 -7.86
N ASP A 198 -10.06 2.79 -7.20
CA ASP A 198 -10.92 3.85 -6.67
C ASP A 198 -10.27 4.48 -5.44
N TRP A 199 -9.97 3.70 -4.44
CA TRP A 199 -9.26 4.18 -3.26
C TRP A 199 -8.29 3.12 -2.73
N ILE A 200 -7.35 3.60 -1.89
CA ILE A 200 -6.41 2.77 -1.15
C ILE A 200 -6.27 3.27 0.29
N GLU A 201 -6.29 2.34 1.25
CA GLU A 201 -5.98 2.55 2.66
C GLU A 201 -4.76 1.71 3.06
N VAL A 202 -3.87 2.32 3.80
CA VAL A 202 -2.69 1.65 4.37
C VAL A 202 -2.74 1.75 5.88
N TYR A 203 -2.65 0.61 6.55
CA TYR A 203 -2.59 0.50 8.00
C TYR A 203 -1.19 0.06 8.41
N GLY A 204 -0.51 0.91 9.16
CA GLY A 204 0.87 0.72 9.61
C GLY A 204 1.24 1.77 10.65
N LYS A 205 2.38 1.60 11.32
CA LYS A 205 2.84 2.57 12.31
C LYS A 205 3.69 3.65 11.62
N PRO A 206 3.43 4.95 11.84
CA PRO A 206 4.28 6.00 11.31
C PRO A 206 5.68 5.94 11.94
N VAL A 207 6.72 6.10 11.12
CA VAL A 207 8.13 6.12 11.52
C VAL A 207 8.76 7.41 11.03
N LYS A 208 9.47 8.11 11.89
CA LYS A 208 10.10 9.40 11.56
C LYS A 208 11.06 9.26 10.37
N ARG A 209 11.00 10.22 9.43
CA ARG A 209 11.99 10.42 8.35
C ARG A 209 13.31 10.91 8.88
#